data_8edde3452b475b44c170ce69f7307f91
#
_entry.id   8edde3452b475b44c170ce69f7307f91
#
_cell.length_a   1.000
_cell.length_b   1.000
_cell.length_c   1.000
_cell.angle_alpha   90.00
_cell.angle_beta   90.00
_cell.angle_gamma   90.00
#
_symmetry.space_group_name_H-M   'P 1'
#
loop_
_entity.id
_entity.type
_entity.pdbx_description
1 polymer ?
#
loop_
_entity_poly.entity_id
_entity_poly.type
_entity_poly.pdbx_seq_one_letter_code
_entity_poly.pdbx_strand_id
1 'polypeptide(L)'
;YPCPPAPYEVAGQVEFALKVKGVRDKSTVEVFHLNPAPLAGMGPVISGKVLEILKSKGIAFHGGFEPVEFAGGKVKAKDGRELSYDLLILTPPFAPNRVVRESPLAGPQGFPEVDRMTFRSPRFPNVFVIGDTVNPALMLPPAGVVAHFQGEYVAGVIASDLKGAYIGEPFNPVAMCIMDFGDNALLPQCAFDRVLAGTGMPSCGVMAVGKWVRVTKMLFEGFWFATLI
;
A
#
# COMPACT_ATOMS: atom_id res chain seq x y z
N TYR A 1 -7.40 1.44 1.93
CA TYR A 1 -6.51 1.53 3.10
C TYR A 1 -5.08 1.83 2.63
N PRO A 2 -4.28 2.53 3.43
CA PRO A 2 -2.88 2.80 3.10
C PRO A 2 -2.06 1.51 3.16
N CYS A 3 -0.96 1.47 2.39
CA CYS A 3 -0.04 0.33 2.31
C CYS A 3 -0.74 -0.98 1.91
N PRO A 4 -1.12 -1.17 0.63
CA PRO A 4 -1.84 -2.36 0.15
C PRO A 4 -1.23 -3.72 0.55
N PRO A 5 0.10 -3.89 0.67
CA PRO A 5 0.73 -5.13 1.13
C PRO A 5 0.54 -5.46 2.62
N ALA A 6 0.25 -4.46 3.47
CA ALA A 6 0.28 -4.62 4.93
C ALA A 6 -0.55 -5.78 5.50
N PRO A 7 -1.80 -6.05 5.10
CA PRO A 7 -2.57 -7.17 5.64
C PRO A 7 -1.90 -8.53 5.45
N TYR A 8 -1.28 -8.73 4.30
CA TYR A 8 -0.61 -9.99 3.95
C TYR A 8 0.70 -10.15 4.69
N GLU A 9 1.45 -9.06 4.82
CA GLU A 9 2.69 -9.01 5.61
C GLU A 9 2.39 -9.30 7.08
N VAL A 10 1.40 -8.64 7.67
CA VAL A 10 0.99 -8.86 9.07
C VAL A 10 0.56 -10.32 9.29
N ALA A 11 -0.23 -10.90 8.39
CA ALA A 11 -0.64 -12.30 8.49
C ALA A 11 0.56 -13.26 8.48
N GLY A 12 1.55 -13.01 7.60
CA GLY A 12 2.79 -13.78 7.56
C GLY A 12 3.64 -13.64 8.81
N GLN A 13 3.74 -12.43 9.36
CA GLN A 13 4.46 -12.16 10.61
C GLN A 13 3.79 -12.84 11.81
N VAL A 14 2.46 -12.80 11.91
CA VAL A 14 1.69 -13.49 12.95
C VAL A 14 1.89 -15.00 12.85
N GLU A 15 1.77 -15.57 11.64
CA GLU A 15 2.03 -17.01 11.41
C GLU A 15 3.42 -17.41 11.88
N PHE A 16 4.43 -16.64 11.49
CA PHE A 16 5.81 -16.89 11.89
C PHE A 16 6.02 -16.78 13.40
N ALA A 17 5.43 -15.78 14.06
CA ALA A 17 5.49 -15.64 15.51
C ALA A 17 4.85 -16.84 16.24
N LEU A 18 3.70 -17.33 15.76
CA LEU A 18 3.04 -18.52 16.30
C LEU A 18 3.90 -19.77 16.11
N LYS A 19 4.59 -19.91 14.99
CA LYS A 19 5.51 -20.99 14.69
C LYS A 19 6.74 -20.96 15.61
N VAL A 20 7.35 -19.80 15.80
CA VAL A 20 8.48 -19.63 16.73
C VAL A 20 8.08 -19.97 18.18
N LYS A 21 6.85 -19.65 18.56
CA LYS A 21 6.29 -19.99 19.89
C LYS A 21 5.83 -21.46 20.02
N GLY A 22 5.88 -22.27 18.97
CA GLY A 22 5.43 -23.66 18.99
C GLY A 22 3.93 -23.86 19.16
N VAL A 23 3.11 -22.87 18.76
CA VAL A 23 1.64 -22.90 18.88
C VAL A 23 0.92 -22.73 17.53
N ARG A 24 1.65 -22.79 16.42
CA ARG A 24 1.08 -22.60 15.09
C ARG A 24 0.02 -23.63 14.73
N ASP A 25 0.22 -24.88 15.14
CA ASP A 25 -0.70 -26.01 14.94
C ASP A 25 -2.00 -25.91 15.75
N LYS A 26 -2.01 -25.07 16.80
CA LYS A 26 -3.18 -24.76 17.63
C LYS A 26 -3.89 -23.47 17.24
N SER A 27 -3.45 -22.83 16.14
CA SER A 27 -3.90 -21.49 15.74
C SER A 27 -4.32 -21.49 14.29
N THR A 28 -5.40 -20.79 13.96
CA THR A 28 -5.82 -20.49 12.59
C THR A 28 -5.44 -19.06 12.26
N VAL A 29 -4.87 -18.82 11.09
CA VAL A 29 -4.58 -17.48 10.56
C VAL A 29 -5.31 -17.33 9.24
N GLU A 30 -6.14 -16.31 9.14
CA GLU A 30 -6.97 -16.06 7.98
C GLU A 30 -6.91 -14.59 7.57
N VAL A 31 -6.99 -14.32 6.28
CA VAL A 31 -7.08 -12.98 5.71
C VAL A 31 -8.36 -12.87 4.91
N PHE A 32 -9.15 -11.86 5.15
CA PHE A 32 -10.27 -11.51 4.29
C PHE A 32 -10.04 -10.15 3.59
N HIS A 33 -10.61 -10.01 2.40
CA HIS A 33 -10.44 -8.80 1.60
C HIS A 33 -11.64 -8.57 0.67
N LEU A 34 -11.96 -7.29 0.41
CA LEU A 34 -13.01 -6.90 -0.54
C LEU A 34 -12.74 -7.38 -1.96
N ASN A 35 -11.48 -7.30 -2.41
CA ASN A 35 -11.11 -7.78 -3.75
C ASN A 35 -11.06 -9.32 -3.79
N PRO A 36 -11.39 -9.93 -4.93
CA PRO A 36 -11.35 -11.39 -5.08
C PRO A 36 -9.94 -11.99 -5.01
N ALA A 37 -8.91 -11.17 -5.25
CA ALA A 37 -7.50 -11.58 -5.19
C ALA A 37 -6.68 -10.58 -4.38
N PRO A 38 -5.61 -11.03 -3.69
CA PRO A 38 -4.72 -10.13 -2.97
C PRO A 38 -4.00 -9.21 -3.96
N LEU A 39 -3.83 -7.94 -3.58
CA LEU A 39 -3.13 -6.94 -4.40
C LEU A 39 -3.61 -6.88 -5.86
N ALA A 40 -4.92 -7.01 -6.10
CA ALA A 40 -5.50 -7.06 -7.45
C ALA A 40 -5.04 -5.89 -8.35
N GLY A 41 -4.84 -4.70 -7.77
CA GLY A 41 -4.31 -3.52 -8.48
C GLY A 41 -2.85 -3.65 -8.95
N MET A 42 -2.11 -4.65 -8.47
CA MET A 42 -0.73 -4.95 -8.91
C MET A 42 -0.69 -6.06 -9.99
N GLY A 43 -1.83 -6.57 -10.39
CA GLY A 43 -1.96 -7.57 -11.45
C GLY A 43 -1.80 -9.03 -10.99
N PRO A 44 -2.08 -9.98 -11.92
CA PRO A 44 -2.22 -11.40 -11.58
C PRO A 44 -0.92 -12.07 -11.14
N VAL A 45 0.24 -11.60 -11.62
CA VAL A 45 1.56 -12.16 -11.26
C VAL A 45 1.83 -11.96 -9.76
N ILE A 46 1.66 -10.74 -9.27
CA ILE A 46 1.85 -10.42 -7.85
C ILE A 46 0.78 -11.10 -6.99
N SER A 47 -0.48 -11.02 -7.41
CA SER A 47 -1.61 -11.70 -6.72
C SER A 47 -1.36 -13.19 -6.57
N GLY A 48 -0.96 -13.88 -7.64
CA GLY A 48 -0.66 -15.31 -7.64
C GLY A 48 0.49 -15.66 -6.70
N LYS A 49 1.57 -14.84 -6.68
CA LYS A 49 2.71 -15.09 -5.80
C LYS A 49 2.37 -14.89 -4.33
N VAL A 50 1.56 -13.89 -4.00
CA VAL A 50 1.07 -13.69 -2.62
C VAL A 50 0.20 -14.86 -2.18
N LEU A 51 -0.74 -15.33 -3.02
CA LEU A 51 -1.56 -16.52 -2.72
C LEU A 51 -0.71 -17.78 -2.49
N GLU A 52 0.31 -18.00 -3.32
CA GLU A 52 1.25 -19.11 -3.15
C GLU A 52 1.94 -19.06 -1.77
N ILE A 53 2.44 -17.88 -1.39
CA ILE A 53 3.10 -17.67 -0.09
C ILE A 53 2.12 -17.91 1.07
N LEU A 54 0.92 -17.32 1.03
CA LEU A 54 -0.09 -17.52 2.06
C LEU A 54 -0.46 -19.00 2.20
N LYS A 55 -0.69 -19.68 1.08
CA LYS A 55 -1.00 -21.12 1.06
C LYS A 55 0.14 -21.96 1.65
N SER A 56 1.40 -21.66 1.32
CA SER A 56 2.57 -22.37 1.85
C SER A 56 2.72 -22.25 3.37
N LYS A 57 2.15 -21.19 3.96
CA LYS A 57 2.12 -20.91 5.40
C LYS A 57 0.84 -21.40 6.09
N GLY A 58 -0.06 -22.06 5.34
CA GLY A 58 -1.36 -22.47 5.88
C GLY A 58 -2.24 -21.28 6.29
N ILE A 59 -2.10 -20.13 5.64
CA ILE A 59 -2.94 -18.95 5.84
C ILE A 59 -4.06 -18.97 4.81
N ALA A 60 -5.32 -19.00 5.27
CA ALA A 60 -6.48 -18.95 4.39
C ALA A 60 -6.73 -17.51 3.88
N PHE A 61 -7.11 -17.39 2.62
CA PHE A 61 -7.49 -16.11 2.01
C PHE A 61 -8.94 -16.14 1.54
N HIS A 62 -9.74 -15.22 2.04
CA HIS A 62 -11.17 -15.06 1.72
C HIS A 62 -11.37 -13.80 0.88
N GLY A 63 -11.26 -13.94 -0.43
CA GLY A 63 -11.50 -12.86 -1.38
C GLY A 63 -12.98 -12.56 -1.59
N GLY A 64 -13.30 -11.34 -2.01
CA GLY A 64 -14.68 -10.88 -2.20
C GLY A 64 -15.49 -10.89 -0.90
N PHE A 65 -14.85 -10.79 0.25
CA PHE A 65 -15.49 -10.76 1.55
C PHE A 65 -15.78 -9.31 1.94
N GLU A 66 -17.01 -8.85 1.73
CA GLU A 66 -17.47 -7.50 2.08
C GLU A 66 -18.03 -7.53 3.52
N PRO A 67 -17.27 -7.08 4.54
CA PRO A 67 -17.73 -7.15 5.92
C PRO A 67 -18.85 -6.14 6.16
N VAL A 68 -19.92 -6.57 6.83
CA VAL A 68 -21.08 -5.74 7.18
C VAL A 68 -21.34 -5.68 8.68
N GLU A 69 -20.84 -6.65 9.44
CA GLU A 69 -21.06 -6.72 10.89
C GLU A 69 -19.84 -7.32 11.59
N PHE A 70 -19.51 -6.74 12.74
CA PHE A 70 -18.47 -7.21 13.67
C PHE A 70 -19.11 -7.32 15.05
N ALA A 71 -19.44 -8.54 15.46
CA ALA A 71 -20.09 -8.78 16.76
C ALA A 71 -19.77 -10.19 17.31
N GLY A 72 -19.70 -10.31 18.63
CA GLY A 72 -19.60 -11.61 19.29
C GLY A 72 -18.41 -12.48 18.87
N GLY A 73 -17.24 -11.89 18.58
CA GLY A 73 -16.07 -12.63 18.09
C GLY A 73 -16.22 -13.15 16.65
N LYS A 74 -17.12 -12.55 15.86
CA LYS A 74 -17.35 -12.90 14.47
C LYS A 74 -17.38 -11.68 13.57
N VAL A 75 -16.95 -11.87 12.33
CA VAL A 75 -17.18 -10.96 11.22
C VAL A 75 -18.10 -11.62 10.21
N LYS A 76 -19.16 -10.91 9.81
CA LYS A 76 -20.13 -11.38 8.82
C LYS A 76 -20.01 -10.57 7.54
N ALA A 77 -19.97 -11.29 6.41
CA ALA A 77 -19.98 -10.68 5.10
C ALA A 77 -21.40 -10.48 4.58
N LYS A 78 -21.54 -9.57 3.62
CA LYS A 78 -22.81 -9.25 2.93
C LYS A 78 -23.44 -10.46 2.22
N ASP A 79 -22.62 -11.41 1.77
CA ASP A 79 -23.07 -12.65 1.11
C ASP A 79 -23.42 -13.76 2.11
N GLY A 80 -23.40 -13.48 3.43
CA GLY A 80 -23.75 -14.41 4.48
C GLY A 80 -22.59 -15.27 5.01
N ARG A 81 -21.39 -15.21 4.42
CA ARG A 81 -20.20 -15.86 5.00
C ARG A 81 -19.88 -15.27 6.37
N GLU A 82 -19.40 -16.11 7.28
CA GLU A 82 -18.97 -15.68 8.61
C GLU A 82 -17.57 -16.25 8.91
N LEU A 83 -16.73 -15.46 9.57
CA LEU A 83 -15.44 -15.88 10.13
C LEU A 83 -15.43 -15.56 11.63
N SER A 84 -15.01 -16.53 12.44
CA SER A 84 -14.84 -16.35 13.88
C SER A 84 -13.40 -15.94 14.19
N TYR A 85 -13.19 -15.14 15.23
CA TYR A 85 -11.87 -14.70 15.64
C TYR A 85 -11.75 -14.55 17.16
N ASP A 86 -10.57 -14.86 17.69
CA ASP A 86 -10.15 -14.47 19.04
C ASP A 86 -9.42 -13.14 19.01
N LEU A 87 -8.69 -12.87 17.91
CA LEU A 87 -8.01 -11.60 17.63
C LEU A 87 -8.31 -11.16 16.21
N LEU A 88 -8.86 -9.96 16.06
CA LEU A 88 -9.07 -9.29 14.77
C LEU A 88 -8.07 -8.16 14.59
N ILE A 89 -7.27 -8.21 13.52
CA ILE A 89 -6.42 -7.12 13.07
C ILE A 89 -7.06 -6.54 11.81
N LEU A 90 -7.59 -5.33 11.93
CA LEU A 90 -8.36 -4.70 10.86
C LEU A 90 -7.64 -3.47 10.31
N THR A 91 -7.53 -3.39 8.99
CA THR A 91 -7.09 -2.18 8.29
C THR A 91 -8.33 -1.52 7.67
N PRO A 92 -8.94 -0.53 8.34
CA PRO A 92 -10.16 0.10 7.84
C PRO A 92 -9.88 0.99 6.62
N PRO A 93 -10.91 1.36 5.85
CA PRO A 93 -10.79 2.44 4.88
C PRO A 93 -10.26 3.70 5.53
N PHE A 94 -9.36 4.40 4.85
CA PHE A 94 -8.85 5.67 5.36
C PHE A 94 -9.57 6.86 4.70
N ALA A 95 -9.58 7.98 5.39
CA ALA A 95 -10.08 9.25 4.91
C ALA A 95 -8.97 10.30 5.00
N PRO A 96 -9.06 11.38 4.23
CA PRO A 96 -8.11 12.47 4.35
C PRO A 96 -8.10 13.05 5.77
N ASN A 97 -6.95 13.58 6.18
CA ASN A 97 -6.83 14.25 7.46
C ASN A 97 -7.92 15.34 7.61
N ARG A 98 -8.39 15.55 8.84
CA ARG A 98 -9.44 16.52 9.14
C ARG A 98 -9.14 17.92 8.60
N VAL A 99 -7.90 18.40 8.75
CA VAL A 99 -7.47 19.70 8.22
C VAL A 99 -7.73 19.82 6.72
N VAL A 100 -7.48 18.75 5.97
CA VAL A 100 -7.71 18.71 4.51
C VAL A 100 -9.21 18.68 4.21
N ARG A 101 -9.96 17.80 4.88
CA ARG A 101 -11.43 17.66 4.65
C ARG A 101 -12.22 18.92 4.96
N GLU A 102 -11.78 19.69 5.93
CA GLU A 102 -12.43 20.95 6.39
C GLU A 102 -11.85 22.18 5.69
N SER A 103 -10.87 22.01 4.80
CA SER A 103 -10.26 23.11 4.04
C SER A 103 -10.93 23.29 2.67
N PRO A 104 -10.72 24.46 2.02
CA PRO A 104 -11.12 24.65 0.63
C PRO A 104 -10.45 23.73 -0.39
N LEU A 105 -9.45 22.95 0.03
CA LEU A 105 -8.80 21.95 -0.83
C LEU A 105 -9.65 20.71 -1.07
N ALA A 106 -10.59 20.41 -0.16
CA ALA A 106 -11.39 19.20 -0.23
C ALA A 106 -12.20 19.10 -1.53
N GLY A 107 -12.05 18.00 -2.23
CA GLY A 107 -12.91 17.57 -3.31
C GLY A 107 -14.17 16.83 -2.81
N PRO A 108 -15.01 16.29 -3.71
CA PRO A 108 -16.30 15.67 -3.35
C PRO A 108 -16.20 14.52 -2.35
N GLN A 109 -15.09 13.79 -2.34
CA GLN A 109 -14.83 12.68 -1.41
C GLN A 109 -13.96 13.08 -0.22
N GLY A 110 -13.73 14.37 -0.03
CA GLY A 110 -12.85 14.91 1.00
C GLY A 110 -11.37 14.89 0.63
N PHE A 111 -10.95 14.18 -0.41
CA PHE A 111 -9.58 14.21 -0.90
C PHE A 111 -9.37 15.42 -1.81
N PRO A 112 -8.21 16.09 -1.76
CA PRO A 112 -7.87 17.17 -2.66
C PRO A 112 -7.74 16.69 -4.10
N GLU A 113 -8.16 17.53 -5.03
CA GLU A 113 -7.84 17.34 -6.43
C GLU A 113 -6.45 17.91 -6.72
N VAL A 114 -5.67 17.20 -7.51
CA VAL A 114 -4.36 17.65 -7.96
C VAL A 114 -4.13 17.31 -9.42
N ASP A 115 -3.32 18.12 -10.07
CA ASP A 115 -2.73 17.75 -11.36
C ASP A 115 -1.80 16.55 -11.15
N ARG A 116 -1.99 15.48 -11.90
CA ARG A 116 -1.26 14.21 -11.70
C ARG A 116 0.22 14.28 -12.07
N MET A 117 0.61 15.27 -12.85
CA MET A 117 1.99 15.44 -13.30
C MET A 117 2.79 16.35 -12.38
N THR A 118 2.14 17.30 -11.72
CA THR A 118 2.81 18.31 -10.88
C THR A 118 2.44 18.23 -9.39
N PHE A 119 1.40 17.46 -9.05
CA PHE A 119 0.79 17.41 -7.70
C PHE A 119 0.27 18.77 -7.21
N ARG A 120 0.11 19.72 -8.10
CA ARG A 120 -0.39 21.06 -7.80
C ARG A 120 -1.91 21.07 -7.74
N SER A 121 -2.46 21.81 -6.79
CA SER A 121 -3.89 22.04 -6.72
C SER A 121 -4.36 22.86 -7.93
N PRO A 122 -5.41 22.45 -8.66
CA PRO A 122 -5.95 23.24 -9.75
C PRO A 122 -6.63 24.53 -9.28
N ARG A 123 -7.04 24.59 -7.99
CA ARG A 123 -7.70 25.77 -7.42
C ARG A 123 -6.74 26.74 -6.75
N PHE A 124 -5.61 26.24 -6.24
CA PHE A 124 -4.61 27.02 -5.50
C PHE A 124 -3.22 26.74 -6.07
N PRO A 125 -2.75 27.56 -7.02
CA PRO A 125 -1.53 27.26 -7.80
C PRO A 125 -0.24 27.24 -6.96
N ASN A 126 -0.26 27.76 -5.75
CA ASN A 126 0.84 27.74 -4.78
C ASN A 126 0.71 26.59 -3.74
N VAL A 127 -0.27 25.69 -3.91
CA VAL A 127 -0.48 24.55 -3.01
C VAL A 127 -0.22 23.24 -3.76
N PHE A 128 0.58 22.38 -3.14
CA PHE A 128 0.88 21.01 -3.59
C PHE A 128 0.34 20.00 -2.59
N VAL A 129 -0.09 18.85 -3.07
CA VAL A 129 -0.59 17.75 -2.24
C VAL A 129 0.15 16.48 -2.62
N ILE A 130 0.78 15.84 -1.64
CA ILE A 130 1.59 14.63 -1.82
C ILE A 130 1.27 13.57 -0.76
N GLY A 131 1.80 12.38 -0.95
CA GLY A 131 1.65 11.25 -0.03
C GLY A 131 0.23 10.69 0.00
N ASP A 132 -0.14 10.10 1.13
CA ASP A 132 -1.43 9.43 1.32
C ASP A 132 -2.63 10.39 1.25
N THR A 133 -2.38 11.69 1.26
CA THR A 133 -3.41 12.73 1.09
C THR A 133 -3.87 12.88 -0.36
N VAL A 134 -3.08 12.42 -1.33
CA VAL A 134 -3.43 12.45 -2.75
C VAL A 134 -4.67 11.59 -3.00
N ASN A 135 -5.57 12.08 -3.85
CA ASN A 135 -6.81 11.37 -4.17
C ASN A 135 -6.53 9.96 -4.70
N PRO A 136 -7.08 8.90 -4.08
CA PRO A 136 -6.91 7.51 -4.53
C PRO A 136 -7.34 7.25 -5.97
N ALA A 137 -8.21 8.08 -6.55
CA ALA A 137 -8.61 8.00 -7.94
C ALA A 137 -7.44 8.18 -8.93
N LEU A 138 -6.30 8.75 -8.49
CA LEU A 138 -5.07 8.78 -9.27
C LEU A 138 -4.36 7.43 -9.37
N MET A 139 -4.82 6.42 -8.62
CA MET A 139 -4.24 5.06 -8.59
C MET A 139 -2.76 5.01 -8.21
N LEU A 140 -2.23 6.03 -7.57
CA LEU A 140 -0.91 5.98 -6.95
C LEU A 140 -1.05 5.30 -5.59
N PRO A 141 -0.20 4.32 -5.27
CA PRO A 141 -0.33 3.60 -4.02
C PRO A 141 0.01 4.50 -2.83
N PRO A 142 -0.82 4.52 -1.79
CA PRO A 142 -0.46 5.18 -0.54
C PRO A 142 0.66 4.38 0.14
N ALA A 143 1.88 4.85 -0.01
CA ALA A 143 3.08 4.21 0.51
C ALA A 143 4.18 5.23 0.79
N GLY A 144 4.93 5.04 1.89
CA GLY A 144 5.97 5.98 2.33
C GLY A 144 7.03 6.27 1.26
N VAL A 145 7.50 5.24 0.53
CA VAL A 145 8.47 5.41 -0.56
C VAL A 145 7.90 6.28 -1.70
N VAL A 146 6.63 6.10 -2.05
CA VAL A 146 5.97 6.93 -3.08
C VAL A 146 5.83 8.37 -2.60
N ALA A 147 5.43 8.56 -1.33
CA ALA A 147 5.33 9.88 -0.73
C ALA A 147 6.69 10.63 -0.72
N HIS A 148 7.77 9.90 -0.43
CA HIS A 148 9.13 10.45 -0.46
C HIS A 148 9.50 10.97 -1.86
N PHE A 149 9.35 10.16 -2.90
CA PHE A 149 9.65 10.57 -4.28
C PHE A 149 8.73 11.70 -4.77
N GLN A 150 7.48 11.72 -4.33
CA GLN A 150 6.61 12.87 -4.59
C GLN A 150 7.15 14.15 -3.94
N GLY A 151 7.67 14.06 -2.71
CA GLY A 151 8.28 15.19 -2.00
C GLY A 151 9.50 15.73 -2.72
N GLU A 152 10.42 14.86 -3.14
CA GLU A 152 11.62 15.25 -3.91
C GLU A 152 11.23 15.92 -5.23
N TYR A 153 10.28 15.32 -5.96
CA TYR A 153 9.80 15.88 -7.22
C TYR A 153 9.16 17.26 -7.05
N VAL A 154 8.25 17.41 -6.09
CA VAL A 154 7.57 18.68 -5.82
C VAL A 154 8.56 19.75 -5.35
N ALA A 155 9.58 19.39 -4.59
CA ALA A 155 10.67 20.34 -4.25
C ALA A 155 11.39 20.85 -5.51
N GLY A 156 11.65 19.98 -6.48
CA GLY A 156 12.18 20.36 -7.80
C GLY A 156 11.25 21.30 -8.58
N VAL A 157 9.93 21.00 -8.57
CA VAL A 157 8.91 21.86 -9.23
C VAL A 157 8.89 23.24 -8.60
N ILE A 158 8.87 23.33 -7.27
CA ILE A 158 8.89 24.61 -6.54
C ILE A 158 10.17 25.40 -6.86
N ALA A 159 11.32 24.72 -6.84
CA ALA A 159 12.59 25.35 -7.18
C ALA A 159 12.62 25.89 -8.62
N SER A 160 12.00 25.15 -9.53
CA SER A 160 11.85 25.57 -10.96
C SER A 160 10.98 26.82 -11.09
N ASP A 161 9.85 26.85 -10.38
CA ASP A 161 8.95 28.02 -10.36
C ASP A 161 9.68 29.28 -9.82
N LEU A 162 10.45 29.13 -8.74
CA LEU A 162 11.17 30.24 -8.11
C LEU A 162 12.32 30.76 -8.96
N LYS A 163 12.97 29.89 -9.73
CA LYS A 163 14.12 30.27 -10.59
C LYS A 163 13.73 30.65 -12.01
N GLY A 164 12.48 30.44 -12.40
CA GLY A 164 12.00 30.67 -13.75
C GLY A 164 12.59 29.74 -14.82
N ALA A 165 13.17 28.60 -14.40
CA ALA A 165 13.78 27.60 -15.27
C ALA A 165 13.45 26.20 -14.76
N TYR A 166 13.09 25.28 -15.68
CA TYR A 166 12.80 23.90 -15.33
C TYR A 166 14.02 23.22 -14.70
N ILE A 167 13.81 22.62 -13.54
CA ILE A 167 14.82 21.89 -12.79
C ILE A 167 14.23 20.52 -12.38
N GLY A 168 14.61 19.47 -13.07
CA GLY A 168 14.27 18.10 -12.69
C GLY A 168 13.67 17.26 -13.81
N GLU A 169 13.53 15.98 -13.53
CA GLU A 169 12.91 14.99 -14.41
C GLU A 169 11.39 14.90 -14.15
N PRO A 170 10.59 14.47 -15.15
CA PRO A 170 9.19 14.16 -14.93
C PRO A 170 9.02 13.13 -13.80
N PHE A 171 7.96 13.28 -13.02
CA PHE A 171 7.64 12.30 -11.99
C PHE A 171 7.30 10.93 -12.63
N ASN A 172 8.18 9.98 -12.44
CA ASN A 172 7.97 8.60 -12.90
C ASN A 172 8.46 7.62 -11.82
N PRO A 173 7.67 7.44 -10.73
CA PRO A 173 8.10 6.62 -9.64
C PRO A 173 8.06 5.14 -10.00
N VAL A 174 9.12 4.45 -9.66
CA VAL A 174 9.14 3.00 -9.51
C VAL A 174 8.96 2.70 -8.03
N ALA A 175 7.81 2.14 -7.67
CA ALA A 175 7.60 1.71 -6.29
C ALA A 175 8.12 0.28 -6.12
N MET A 176 8.91 0.09 -5.08
CA MET A 176 9.34 -1.20 -4.56
C MET A 176 8.81 -1.36 -3.14
N CYS A 177 8.38 -2.57 -2.80
CA CYS A 177 7.94 -2.89 -1.46
C CYS A 177 8.51 -4.24 -1.04
N ILE A 178 9.19 -4.31 0.09
CA ILE A 178 9.64 -5.58 0.64
C ILE A 178 8.58 -6.09 1.61
N MET A 179 7.80 -7.08 1.16
CA MET A 179 6.78 -7.75 1.98
C MET A 179 7.46 -8.85 2.80
N ASP A 180 7.60 -8.64 4.11
CA ASP A 180 8.22 -9.59 5.03
C ASP A 180 7.17 -10.51 5.66
N PHE A 181 7.26 -11.81 5.36
CA PHE A 181 6.37 -12.85 5.90
C PHE A 181 6.98 -13.59 7.10
N GLY A 182 8.02 -13.04 7.72
CA GLY A 182 8.66 -13.58 8.92
C GLY A 182 9.85 -14.49 8.65
N ASP A 183 9.71 -15.53 7.83
CA ASP A 183 10.79 -16.46 7.45
C ASP A 183 11.30 -16.27 6.01
N ASN A 184 10.55 -15.57 5.20
CA ASN A 184 10.89 -15.15 3.84
C ASN A 184 10.28 -13.79 3.53
N ALA A 185 10.65 -13.21 2.37
CA ALA A 185 10.05 -11.97 1.88
C ALA A 185 9.85 -12.02 0.37
N LEU A 186 8.92 -11.19 -0.12
CA LEU A 186 8.64 -10.94 -1.52
C LEU A 186 8.99 -9.48 -1.85
N LEU A 187 9.73 -9.26 -2.93
CA LEU A 187 10.06 -7.94 -3.46
C LEU A 187 9.34 -7.72 -4.79
N PRO A 188 8.14 -7.15 -4.81
CA PRO A 188 7.52 -6.64 -6.01
C PRO A 188 8.07 -5.26 -6.38
N GLN A 189 8.07 -4.99 -7.67
CA GLN A 189 8.34 -3.68 -8.26
C GLN A 189 7.19 -3.30 -9.18
N CYS A 190 6.76 -2.04 -9.14
CA CYS A 190 5.73 -1.49 -10.02
C CYS A 190 6.21 -0.20 -10.67
N ALA A 191 6.02 -0.08 -11.98
CA ALA A 191 6.18 1.17 -12.72
C ALA A 191 4.81 1.82 -12.92
N PHE A 192 4.73 3.14 -12.75
CA PHE A 192 3.49 3.93 -12.77
C PHE A 192 3.37 4.87 -13.98
N ASP A 193 4.22 4.73 -14.97
CA ASP A 193 4.20 5.50 -16.22
C ASP A 193 2.81 5.50 -16.89
N ARG A 194 2.19 4.34 -17.00
CA ARG A 194 0.84 4.19 -17.58
C ARG A 194 -0.25 4.83 -16.72
N VAL A 195 -0.11 4.78 -15.41
CA VAL A 195 -1.04 5.43 -14.47
C VAL A 195 -0.95 6.94 -14.60
N LEU A 196 0.26 7.49 -14.63
CA LEU A 196 0.49 8.94 -14.82
C LEU A 196 0.00 9.43 -16.17
N ALA A 197 0.22 8.65 -17.24
CA ALA A 197 -0.30 8.96 -18.56
C ALA A 197 -1.83 8.79 -18.70
N GLY A 198 -2.50 8.21 -17.69
CA GLY A 198 -3.94 7.90 -17.76
C GLY A 198 -4.30 6.78 -18.75
N THR A 199 -3.33 5.93 -19.12
CA THR A 199 -3.48 4.89 -20.15
C THR A 199 -3.69 3.48 -19.59
N GLY A 200 -3.65 3.29 -18.27
CA GLY A 200 -3.88 1.97 -17.67
C GLY A 200 -3.37 1.78 -16.26
N MET A 201 -3.36 0.52 -15.84
CA MET A 201 -2.89 0.08 -14.54
C MET A 201 -1.36 0.08 -14.46
N PRO A 202 -0.76 0.09 -13.26
CA PRO A 202 0.68 -0.03 -13.10
C PRO A 202 1.20 -1.35 -13.68
N SER A 203 2.43 -1.34 -14.18
CA SER A 203 3.13 -2.55 -14.63
C SER A 203 3.95 -3.10 -13.46
N CYS A 204 3.54 -4.25 -12.92
CA CYS A 204 4.17 -4.84 -11.75
C CYS A 204 4.77 -6.22 -12.05
N GLY A 205 5.93 -6.49 -11.44
CA GLY A 205 6.62 -7.77 -11.51
C GLY A 205 7.24 -8.18 -10.17
N VAL A 206 7.56 -9.47 -10.05
CA VAL A 206 8.32 -10.03 -8.93
C VAL A 206 9.82 -9.89 -9.24
N MET A 207 10.53 -9.10 -8.46
CA MET A 207 11.99 -9.00 -8.57
C MET A 207 12.69 -10.16 -7.86
N ALA A 208 12.21 -10.49 -6.66
CA ALA A 208 12.86 -11.52 -5.85
C ALA A 208 11.91 -12.09 -4.78
N VAL A 209 12.21 -13.32 -4.37
CA VAL A 209 11.56 -14.00 -3.23
C VAL A 209 12.63 -14.74 -2.44
N GLY A 210 12.54 -14.73 -1.13
CA GLY A 210 13.39 -15.55 -0.28
C GLY A 210 13.84 -14.89 1.01
N LYS A 211 14.62 -15.64 1.79
CA LYS A 211 15.14 -15.19 3.10
C LYS A 211 16.09 -13.99 2.96
N TRP A 212 16.91 -13.96 1.92
CA TRP A 212 17.83 -12.85 1.69
C TRP A 212 17.11 -11.52 1.43
N VAL A 213 15.92 -11.57 0.81
CA VAL A 213 15.08 -10.38 0.59
C VAL A 213 14.62 -9.79 1.92
N ARG A 214 14.37 -10.64 2.92
CA ARG A 214 14.06 -10.17 4.28
C ARG A 214 15.25 -9.44 4.91
N VAL A 215 16.47 -9.95 4.72
CA VAL A 215 17.69 -9.26 5.20
C VAL A 215 17.84 -7.89 4.54
N THR A 216 17.53 -7.77 3.26
CA THR A 216 17.59 -6.46 2.57
C THR A 216 16.59 -5.45 3.14
N LYS A 217 15.42 -5.90 3.65
CA LYS A 217 14.47 -5.00 4.34
C LYS A 217 15.10 -4.41 5.62
N MET A 218 15.75 -5.22 6.43
CA MET A 218 16.43 -4.75 7.64
C MET A 218 17.57 -3.78 7.32
N LEU A 219 18.34 -4.06 6.27
CA LEU A 219 19.41 -3.16 5.80
C LEU A 219 18.84 -1.86 5.23
N PHE A 220 17.74 -1.93 4.49
CA PHE A 220 17.06 -0.75 3.96
C PHE A 220 16.55 0.15 5.08
N GLU A 221 15.95 -0.42 6.13
CA GLU A 221 15.50 0.35 7.29
C GLU A 221 16.67 1.09 7.95
N GLY A 222 17.78 0.38 8.20
CA GLY A 222 18.99 0.98 8.76
C GLY A 222 19.58 2.10 7.87
N PHE A 223 19.63 1.86 6.56
CA PHE A 223 20.08 2.87 5.59
C PHE A 223 19.17 4.10 5.60
N TRP A 224 17.85 3.90 5.59
CA TRP A 224 16.86 4.97 5.61
C TRP A 224 17.04 5.88 6.81
N PHE A 225 17.14 5.33 8.01
CA PHE A 225 17.39 6.12 9.22
C PHE A 225 18.73 6.83 9.21
N ALA A 226 19.77 6.22 8.64
CA ALA A 226 21.08 6.84 8.56
C ALA A 226 21.20 7.99 7.53
N THR A 227 20.32 8.03 6.52
CA THR A 227 20.41 9.02 5.43
C THR A 227 19.38 10.14 5.53
N LEU A 228 18.31 9.98 6.31
CA LEU A 228 17.22 10.96 6.43
C LEU A 228 17.18 11.69 7.77
N ILE A 229 18.03 11.34 8.71
CA ILE A 229 18.22 11.98 10.01
C ILE A 229 19.61 12.60 10.07
#